data_f6727c87c1990d62c74cf2021222f4b4
#
_entry.id   f6727c87c1990d62c74cf2021222f4b4
#
_cell.length_a   1.000
_cell.length_b   1.000
_cell.length_c   1.000
_cell.angle_alpha   90.00
_cell.angle_beta   90.00
_cell.angle_gamma   90.00
#
_symmetry.space_group_name_H-M   'P 1'
#
loop_
_entity.id
_entity.type
_entity.pdbx_description
1 polymer ?
#
loop_
_entity_poly.entity_id
_entity_poly.type
_entity_poly.pdbx_seq_one_letter_code
_entity_poly.pdbx_strand_id
1 'polypeptide(L)'
;MHSRASSGFTAALCLTIAAAAPSLAQGAAPPAATGEASSTDLIGRPTDLDLTRGVQPPYRDATKLPTTFTEAARTQPVDPKWGTVPYHPRSRRDLTGIWISQGGIGWTPGIPPGRGQNPPLTPAYAKLFEGHLADAAAGRPTGDPTASCLPPGMPRIMTMTYPMEITMGPDRVMIYAEWDEQVRRIFTDGRPLPVDPDPTFNGESVGHWEGNFLLATSYGFRLDTNMEASGLPKSDKAIAYERIWLADDDTLRDEFTLVDPVALVKPWTVTKIYRRAPPDFKLEPYVCLENNRNPIAPDGSIQVILQSGGKPVK
;
A
#
# COMPACT_ATOMS: atom_id res chain seq x y z
N MET A 1 -55.63 -41.41 -47.91
CA MET A 1 -55.08 -42.76 -47.81
C MET A 1 -54.24 -42.76 -46.58
N HIS A 2 -54.73 -43.09 -45.53
CA HIS A 2 -54.68 -44.27 -44.63
C HIS A 2 -53.28 -44.87 -44.50
N SER A 3 -52.65 -44.77 -43.31
CA SER A 3 -52.42 -45.96 -42.53
C SER A 3 -51.96 -45.60 -41.08
N ARG A 4 -52.63 -46.24 -40.16
CA ARG A 4 -52.36 -46.35 -38.74
C ARG A 4 -51.20 -47.30 -38.44
N ALA A 5 -50.54 -47.13 -37.31
CA ALA A 5 -50.22 -48.16 -36.33
C ALA A 5 -49.13 -47.64 -35.43
N SER A 6 -48.95 -47.95 -34.24
CA SER A 6 -49.60 -48.63 -33.13
C SER A 6 -48.62 -48.49 -31.95
N SER A 7 -49.17 -48.21 -30.80
CA SER A 7 -48.57 -48.12 -29.50
C SER A 7 -47.73 -49.34 -29.10
N GLY A 8 -46.54 -49.11 -28.53
CA GLY A 8 -45.81 -50.10 -27.75
C GLY A 8 -45.40 -49.48 -26.42
N PHE A 9 -46.19 -49.83 -25.37
CA PHE A 9 -45.84 -49.56 -23.96
C PHE A 9 -44.76 -50.54 -23.53
N THR A 10 -43.59 -50.04 -23.19
CA THR A 10 -42.58 -50.82 -22.50
C THR A 10 -42.43 -50.21 -21.08
N ALA A 11 -42.90 -50.97 -20.09
CA ALA A 11 -42.75 -50.63 -18.71
C ALA A 11 -41.28 -50.77 -18.29
N ALA A 12 -40.66 -49.70 -17.93
CA ALA A 12 -39.32 -49.69 -17.34
C ALA A 12 -39.49 -49.80 -15.81
N LEU A 13 -38.99 -50.90 -15.31
CA LEU A 13 -38.90 -51.27 -13.89
C LEU A 13 -37.89 -50.31 -13.20
N CYS A 14 -38.38 -49.36 -12.39
CA CYS A 14 -37.53 -48.56 -11.55
C CYS A 14 -37.00 -49.40 -10.39
N LEU A 15 -35.73 -49.79 -10.51
CA LEU A 15 -34.94 -50.34 -9.40
C LEU A 15 -34.47 -49.17 -8.52
N THR A 16 -35.12 -48.94 -7.38
CA THR A 16 -34.61 -48.01 -6.37
C THR A 16 -33.44 -48.64 -5.63
N ILE A 17 -32.23 -48.25 -5.99
CA ILE A 17 -31.05 -48.54 -5.20
C ILE A 17 -31.00 -47.50 -4.08
N ALA A 18 -31.36 -47.89 -2.87
CA ALA A 18 -31.11 -47.11 -1.66
C ALA A 18 -29.59 -47.09 -1.39
N ALA A 19 -28.94 -46.00 -1.79
CA ALA A 19 -27.56 -45.76 -1.36
C ALA A 19 -27.57 -45.32 0.10
N ALA A 20 -27.10 -46.20 1.00
CA ALA A 20 -26.81 -45.83 2.38
C ALA A 20 -25.71 -44.75 2.38
N ALA A 21 -26.04 -43.56 2.82
CA ALA A 21 -25.07 -42.51 3.08
C ALA A 21 -24.17 -42.94 4.26
N PRO A 22 -22.87 -42.80 4.17
CA PRO A 22 -22.00 -43.03 5.32
C PRO A 22 -22.31 -41.98 6.38
N SER A 23 -22.62 -42.43 7.57
CA SER A 23 -22.73 -41.62 8.78
C SER A 23 -21.39 -40.92 9.00
N LEU A 24 -21.33 -39.60 8.75
CA LEU A 24 -20.25 -38.75 9.22
C LEU A 24 -20.30 -38.80 10.76
N ALA A 25 -19.32 -39.47 11.33
CA ALA A 25 -19.07 -39.40 12.76
C ALA A 25 -18.87 -37.90 13.08
N GLN A 26 -19.79 -37.38 13.91
CA GLN A 26 -19.64 -36.08 14.51
C GLN A 26 -18.36 -36.12 15.37
N GLY A 27 -17.27 -35.62 14.84
CA GLY A 27 -16.10 -35.33 15.63
C GLY A 27 -16.52 -34.37 16.75
N ALA A 28 -16.26 -34.79 18.00
CA ALA A 28 -16.46 -33.96 19.17
C ALA A 28 -15.80 -32.59 18.91
N ALA A 29 -16.55 -31.51 19.07
CA ALA A 29 -16.00 -30.17 19.04
C ALA A 29 -14.83 -30.08 20.04
N PRO A 30 -13.71 -29.46 19.68
CA PRO A 30 -12.65 -29.24 20.65
C PRO A 30 -13.24 -28.44 21.83
N PRO A 31 -12.79 -28.71 23.06
CA PRO A 31 -13.26 -27.97 24.21
C PRO A 31 -13.06 -26.49 23.97
N ALA A 32 -14.09 -25.69 24.20
CA ALA A 32 -14.00 -24.26 24.14
C ALA A 32 -12.82 -23.80 25.02
N ALA A 33 -11.88 -23.10 24.42
CA ALA A 33 -10.79 -22.48 25.16
C ALA A 33 -11.42 -21.43 26.07
N THR A 34 -11.70 -21.81 27.31
CA THR A 34 -12.09 -20.92 28.39
C THR A 34 -10.84 -20.29 28.97
N GLY A 35 -10.31 -19.32 28.30
CA GLY A 35 -9.25 -18.45 28.76
C GLY A 35 -9.12 -17.37 27.72
N GLU A 36 -9.55 -16.16 28.04
CA GLU A 36 -9.11 -14.98 27.32
C GLU A 36 -7.59 -14.95 27.44
N ALA A 37 -6.87 -15.32 26.37
CA ALA A 37 -5.43 -15.12 26.32
C ALA A 37 -5.20 -13.62 26.45
N SER A 38 -4.67 -13.20 27.60
CA SER A 38 -4.21 -11.85 27.80
C SER A 38 -3.22 -11.55 26.68
N SER A 39 -3.25 -10.34 26.12
CA SER A 39 -2.31 -9.90 25.10
C SER A 39 -0.84 -10.05 25.55
N THR A 40 -0.60 -10.23 26.84
CA THR A 40 0.68 -10.55 27.44
C THR A 40 1.10 -12.01 27.29
N ASP A 41 0.17 -12.93 26.97
CA ASP A 41 0.49 -14.36 26.82
C ASP A 41 0.94 -14.71 25.40
N LEU A 42 0.71 -13.83 24.44
CA LEU A 42 1.15 -13.98 23.03
C LEU A 42 2.64 -13.62 22.83
N ILE A 43 3.23 -12.89 23.78
CA ILE A 43 4.66 -12.65 23.83
C ILE A 43 5.15 -13.58 24.92
N GLY A 44 5.69 -14.75 24.52
CA GLY A 44 6.32 -15.65 25.48
C GLY A 44 7.20 -14.85 26.43
N ARG A 45 6.78 -14.67 27.67
CA ARG A 45 7.63 -14.03 28.67
C ARG A 45 8.87 -14.89 28.80
N PRO A 46 10.07 -14.37 28.55
CA PRO A 46 11.24 -15.00 29.10
C PRO A 46 11.03 -14.93 30.62
N THR A 47 10.74 -16.07 31.23
CA THR A 47 10.50 -16.19 32.68
C THR A 47 11.70 -15.75 33.51
N ASP A 48 12.81 -15.41 32.86
CA ASP A 48 14.08 -15.00 33.48
C ASP A 48 14.51 -13.59 33.08
N LEU A 49 13.66 -12.80 32.44
CA LEU A 49 13.97 -11.39 32.22
C LEU A 49 13.70 -10.65 33.53
N ASP A 50 14.73 -10.61 34.38
CA ASP A 50 14.78 -9.62 35.43
C ASP A 50 14.82 -8.23 34.78
N LEU A 51 13.64 -7.66 34.57
CA LEU A 51 13.47 -6.32 33.98
C LEU A 51 14.18 -5.25 34.82
N THR A 52 14.71 -5.61 35.98
CA THR A 52 15.52 -4.74 36.82
C THR A 52 17.01 -4.88 36.55
N ARG A 53 17.45 -5.97 35.89
CA ARG A 53 18.84 -6.20 35.51
C ARG A 53 19.12 -5.75 34.08
N GLY A 54 19.85 -4.69 33.91
CA GLY A 54 20.53 -4.35 32.66
C GLY A 54 19.97 -3.18 31.89
N VAL A 55 18.76 -2.74 32.11
CA VAL A 55 18.35 -1.40 31.70
C VAL A 55 18.66 -0.50 32.87
N GLN A 56 19.82 0.13 32.85
CA GLN A 56 20.07 1.36 33.63
C GLN A 56 19.40 2.48 32.84
N PRO A 57 18.10 2.74 33.01
CA PRO A 57 17.54 3.89 32.31
C PRO A 57 18.23 5.10 32.92
N PRO A 58 18.60 6.09 32.14
CA PRO A 58 19.01 7.39 32.65
C PRO A 58 17.92 8.02 33.53
N TYR A 59 16.80 7.36 33.70
CA TYR A 59 15.57 7.80 34.37
C TYR A 59 15.27 7.01 35.66
N ARG A 60 16.29 6.56 36.40
CA ARG A 60 16.08 5.84 37.67
C ARG A 60 15.31 6.65 38.72
N ASP A 61 15.41 7.94 38.65
CA ASP A 61 14.73 8.85 39.57
C ASP A 61 13.87 9.83 38.78
N ALA A 62 12.59 9.47 38.60
CA ALA A 62 11.65 10.29 37.87
C ALA A 62 11.46 11.70 38.48
N THR A 63 11.82 11.89 39.73
CA THR A 63 11.75 13.22 40.38
C THR A 63 12.83 14.19 39.89
N LYS A 64 13.86 13.66 39.19
CA LYS A 64 14.95 14.45 38.60
C LYS A 64 14.76 14.70 37.10
N LEU A 65 13.66 14.22 36.53
CA LEU A 65 13.38 14.48 35.13
C LEU A 65 12.97 15.93 34.91
N PRO A 66 13.39 16.54 33.77
CA PRO A 66 12.92 17.86 33.40
C PRO A 66 11.39 17.92 33.33
N THR A 67 10.81 18.97 33.89
CA THR A 67 9.36 19.18 33.93
C THR A 67 8.89 20.20 32.89
N THR A 68 9.81 20.84 32.19
CA THR A 68 9.53 21.80 31.11
C THR A 68 10.20 21.40 29.83
N PHE A 69 9.61 21.79 28.69
CA PHE A 69 10.21 21.54 27.37
C PHE A 69 11.61 22.15 27.24
N THR A 70 11.80 23.36 27.79
CA THR A 70 13.09 24.04 27.74
C THR A 70 14.19 23.29 28.50
N GLU A 71 13.86 22.75 29.65
CA GLU A 71 14.82 21.94 30.44
C GLU A 71 15.09 20.61 29.73
N ALA A 72 14.05 19.93 29.25
CA ALA A 72 14.19 18.68 28.53
C ALA A 72 15.07 18.85 27.29
N ALA A 73 14.87 19.92 26.52
CA ALA A 73 15.68 20.22 25.34
C ALA A 73 17.16 20.49 25.69
N ARG A 74 17.44 21.17 26.81
CA ARG A 74 18.82 21.48 27.23
C ARG A 74 19.58 20.28 27.78
N THR A 75 18.87 19.25 28.24
CA THR A 75 19.50 18.05 28.79
C THR A 75 19.84 17.01 27.75
N GLN A 76 19.33 17.17 26.52
CA GLN A 76 19.65 16.25 25.44
C GLN A 76 21.04 16.56 24.85
N PRO A 77 21.89 15.55 24.64
CA PRO A 77 23.12 15.75 23.89
C PRO A 77 22.76 16.07 22.44
N VAL A 78 23.24 17.20 21.96
CA VAL A 78 23.08 17.63 20.55
C VAL A 78 24.42 17.45 19.86
N ASP A 79 24.43 16.74 18.73
CA ASP A 79 25.58 16.71 17.84
C ASP A 79 25.70 18.10 17.18
N PRO A 80 26.84 18.81 17.37
CA PRO A 80 27.06 20.12 16.76
C PRO A 80 27.01 20.11 15.22
N LYS A 81 27.15 18.91 14.63
CA LYS A 81 27.09 18.71 13.19
C LYS A 81 25.69 18.33 12.68
N TRP A 82 24.71 18.18 13.58
CA TRP A 82 23.35 17.83 13.18
C TRP A 82 22.82 18.85 12.17
N GLY A 83 22.19 18.36 11.09
CA GLY A 83 21.61 19.20 10.05
C GLY A 83 22.64 19.84 9.11
N THR A 84 23.95 19.64 9.32
CA THR A 84 25.01 20.25 8.50
C THR A 84 25.77 19.25 7.64
N VAL A 85 25.74 17.96 7.99
CA VAL A 85 26.47 16.91 7.28
C VAL A 85 25.50 16.15 6.39
N PRO A 86 25.72 16.15 5.07
CA PRO A 86 24.95 15.31 4.16
C PRO A 86 25.04 13.83 4.54
N TYR A 87 23.93 13.11 4.40
CA TYR A 87 23.94 11.67 4.55
C TYR A 87 24.68 11.03 3.38
N HIS A 88 25.62 10.15 3.70
CA HIS A 88 26.30 9.33 2.70
C HIS A 88 25.88 7.87 2.87
N PRO A 89 25.31 7.22 1.83
CA PRO A 89 24.91 5.83 1.90
C PRO A 89 26.14 4.93 2.14
N ARG A 90 25.99 3.96 3.04
CA ARG A 90 27.06 2.99 3.40
C ARG A 90 27.44 2.08 2.24
N SER A 91 26.54 1.90 1.29
CA SER A 91 26.74 1.13 0.06
C SER A 91 25.71 1.54 -0.99
N ARG A 92 25.86 1.10 -2.24
CA ARG A 92 24.84 1.30 -3.28
C ARG A 92 23.51 0.57 -3.03
N ARG A 93 23.47 -0.31 -2.04
CA ARG A 93 22.25 -0.96 -1.58
C ARG A 93 21.58 -0.22 -0.41
N ASP A 94 22.22 0.77 0.16
CA ASP A 94 21.68 1.54 1.30
C ASP A 94 20.72 2.63 0.79
N LEU A 95 19.46 2.26 0.63
CA LEU A 95 18.39 3.16 0.20
C LEU A 95 17.86 4.06 1.32
N THR A 96 18.38 3.93 2.54
CA THR A 96 17.94 4.67 3.73
C THR A 96 17.96 6.18 3.50
N GLY A 97 16.94 6.87 3.98
CA GLY A 97 16.86 8.32 3.96
C GLY A 97 15.48 8.84 3.58
N ILE A 98 15.34 10.16 3.60
CA ILE A 98 14.13 10.85 3.19
C ILE A 98 14.27 11.25 1.72
N TRP A 99 13.22 10.99 0.94
CA TRP A 99 13.21 11.13 -0.50
C TRP A 99 12.06 12.00 -0.98
N ILE A 100 12.36 13.00 -1.80
CA ILE A 100 11.41 13.94 -2.38
C ILE A 100 11.19 13.60 -3.85
N SER A 101 9.93 13.32 -4.20
CA SER A 101 9.52 12.99 -5.56
C SER A 101 9.84 14.12 -6.54
N GLN A 102 10.40 13.78 -7.69
CA GLN A 102 10.66 14.71 -8.80
C GLN A 102 9.59 14.58 -9.89
N GLY A 103 9.27 15.69 -10.54
CA GLY A 103 8.30 15.70 -11.65
C GLY A 103 6.82 15.66 -11.23
N GLY A 104 6.53 15.99 -9.97
CA GLY A 104 5.14 16.09 -9.48
C GLY A 104 4.44 14.74 -9.35
N ILE A 105 3.13 14.71 -9.62
CA ILE A 105 2.23 13.58 -9.41
C ILE A 105 2.26 12.49 -10.50
N GLY A 106 3.04 12.70 -11.57
CA GLY A 106 3.21 11.70 -12.63
C GLY A 106 4.37 10.75 -12.35
N TRP A 107 4.48 9.68 -13.14
CA TRP A 107 5.57 8.72 -13.04
C TRP A 107 6.87 9.27 -13.64
N THR A 108 6.87 9.46 -14.93
CA THR A 108 8.08 9.91 -15.62
C THR A 108 8.23 11.42 -15.49
N PRO A 109 9.35 11.92 -14.93
CA PRO A 109 9.58 13.34 -14.78
C PRO A 109 9.51 14.09 -16.12
N GLY A 110 8.85 15.26 -16.10
CA GLY A 110 8.69 16.09 -17.29
C GLY A 110 7.58 15.65 -18.25
N ILE A 111 6.93 14.52 -18.02
CA ILE A 111 5.77 14.07 -18.76
C ILE A 111 4.52 14.30 -17.90
N PRO A 112 3.47 14.98 -18.42
CA PRO A 112 2.23 15.19 -17.68
C PRO A 112 1.57 13.86 -17.24
N PRO A 113 0.87 13.82 -16.10
CA PRO A 113 0.12 12.65 -15.67
C PRO A 113 -0.96 12.24 -16.68
N GLY A 114 -1.50 11.05 -16.52
CA GLY A 114 -2.55 10.52 -17.37
C GLY A 114 -2.10 10.21 -18.78
N ARG A 115 -2.74 10.82 -19.77
CA ARG A 115 -2.43 10.55 -21.20
C ARG A 115 -0.97 10.86 -21.57
N GLY A 116 -0.34 11.80 -20.90
CA GLY A 116 1.07 12.10 -21.12
C GLY A 116 2.01 10.95 -20.79
N GLN A 117 1.61 10.02 -19.93
CA GLN A 117 2.35 8.80 -19.61
C GLN A 117 2.17 7.68 -20.64
N ASN A 118 1.24 7.84 -21.60
CA ASN A 118 0.95 6.89 -22.68
C ASN A 118 0.73 5.43 -22.23
N PRO A 119 -0.10 5.18 -21.20
CA PRO A 119 -0.40 3.82 -20.79
C PRO A 119 -1.13 3.09 -21.95
N PRO A 120 -0.71 1.84 -22.27
CA PRO A 120 -1.32 1.07 -23.36
C PRO A 120 -2.63 0.41 -22.91
N LEU A 121 -3.66 1.21 -22.61
CA LEU A 121 -4.95 0.75 -22.11
C LEU A 121 -5.69 -0.12 -23.15
N THR A 122 -6.42 -1.13 -22.65
CA THR A 122 -7.44 -1.81 -23.47
C THR A 122 -8.58 -0.85 -23.78
N PRO A 123 -9.38 -1.08 -24.85
CA PRO A 123 -10.49 -0.18 -25.21
C PRO A 123 -11.48 0.08 -24.07
N ALA A 124 -11.77 -0.95 -23.25
CA ALA A 124 -12.66 -0.83 -22.10
C ALA A 124 -12.07 0.11 -21.03
N TYR A 125 -10.79 -0.03 -20.71
CA TYR A 125 -10.12 0.81 -19.71
C TYR A 125 -9.79 2.21 -20.21
N ALA A 126 -9.54 2.35 -21.53
CA ALA A 126 -9.43 3.68 -22.15
C ALA A 126 -10.73 4.47 -22.01
N LYS A 127 -11.88 3.83 -22.26
CA LYS A 127 -13.20 4.46 -22.07
C LYS A 127 -13.48 4.82 -20.60
N LEU A 128 -13.10 3.93 -19.67
CA LEU A 128 -13.21 4.20 -18.23
C LEU A 128 -12.37 5.42 -17.86
N PHE A 129 -11.13 5.47 -18.32
CA PHE A 129 -10.22 6.59 -18.04
C PHE A 129 -10.73 7.91 -18.65
N GLU A 130 -11.31 7.89 -19.86
CA GLU A 130 -11.97 9.06 -20.45
C GLU A 130 -13.13 9.57 -19.58
N GLY A 131 -13.89 8.65 -18.97
CA GLY A 131 -14.90 8.98 -17.97
C GLY A 131 -14.31 9.71 -16.76
N HIS A 132 -13.23 9.20 -16.20
CA HIS A 132 -12.55 9.85 -15.07
C HIS A 132 -12.03 11.25 -15.42
N LEU A 133 -11.46 11.42 -16.61
CA LEU A 133 -10.99 12.72 -17.10
C LEU A 133 -12.15 13.71 -17.30
N ALA A 134 -13.29 13.24 -17.82
CA ALA A 134 -14.50 14.07 -17.97
C ALA A 134 -15.09 14.47 -16.61
N ASP A 135 -15.07 13.56 -15.63
CA ASP A 135 -15.49 13.84 -14.27
C ASP A 135 -14.58 14.89 -13.62
N ALA A 136 -13.26 14.74 -13.75
CA ALA A 136 -12.30 15.73 -13.28
C ALA A 136 -12.55 17.12 -13.90
N ALA A 137 -12.75 17.18 -15.22
CA ALA A 137 -13.04 18.43 -15.94
C ALA A 137 -14.36 19.09 -15.51
N ALA A 138 -15.32 18.27 -15.07
CA ALA A 138 -16.61 18.74 -14.55
C ALA A 138 -16.58 19.03 -13.02
N GLY A 139 -15.42 18.91 -12.39
CA GLY A 139 -15.26 19.08 -10.93
C GLY A 139 -15.91 17.98 -10.11
N ARG A 140 -16.14 16.80 -10.70
CA ARG A 140 -16.64 15.62 -9.97
C ARG A 140 -15.48 14.74 -9.48
N PRO A 141 -15.69 13.94 -8.41
CA PRO A 141 -14.70 12.98 -7.97
C PRO A 141 -14.36 11.96 -9.07
N THR A 142 -13.07 11.67 -9.24
CA THR A 142 -12.55 10.71 -10.25
C THR A 142 -12.41 9.28 -9.72
N GLY A 143 -13.04 8.97 -8.58
CA GLY A 143 -12.82 7.69 -7.89
C GLY A 143 -11.44 7.58 -7.23
N ASP A 144 -10.72 8.70 -7.09
CA ASP A 144 -9.47 8.72 -6.34
C ASP A 144 -9.74 8.58 -4.84
N PRO A 145 -9.24 7.50 -4.19
CA PRO A 145 -9.48 7.28 -2.77
C PRO A 145 -8.97 8.42 -1.88
N THR A 146 -7.91 9.11 -2.29
CA THR A 146 -7.34 10.23 -1.51
C THR A 146 -8.29 11.43 -1.39
N ALA A 147 -9.23 11.59 -2.29
CA ALA A 147 -10.27 12.60 -2.19
C ALA A 147 -11.20 12.38 -0.97
N SER A 148 -11.30 11.14 -0.50
CA SER A 148 -12.05 10.74 0.68
C SER A 148 -11.15 10.41 1.87
N CYS A 149 -9.92 10.89 1.88
CA CYS A 149 -8.92 10.59 2.91
C CYS A 149 -8.67 9.10 3.12
N LEU A 150 -8.77 8.31 2.06
CA LEU A 150 -8.33 6.92 2.05
C LEU A 150 -6.91 6.84 1.48
N PRO A 151 -6.16 5.79 1.81
CA PRO A 151 -4.81 5.59 1.27
C PRO A 151 -4.79 5.60 -0.27
N PRO A 152 -3.76 6.19 -0.89
CA PRO A 152 -3.63 6.21 -2.35
C PRO A 152 -3.48 4.81 -2.93
N GLY A 153 -2.91 3.88 -2.15
CA GLY A 153 -2.59 2.54 -2.56
C GLY A 153 -1.50 2.44 -3.63
N MET A 154 -1.05 1.21 -3.90
CA MET A 154 -0.13 0.94 -4.99
C MET A 154 -0.86 0.94 -6.34
N PRO A 155 -0.21 1.42 -7.39
CA PRO A 155 1.14 2.01 -7.40
C PRO A 155 1.19 3.52 -7.09
N ARG A 156 0.05 4.18 -6.91
CA ARG A 156 -0.03 5.63 -6.76
C ARG A 156 0.76 6.20 -5.58
N ILE A 157 0.91 5.46 -4.48
CA ILE A 157 1.70 5.91 -3.32
C ILE A 157 3.13 6.32 -3.73
N MET A 158 3.70 5.67 -4.76
CA MET A 158 5.04 5.99 -5.27
C MET A 158 5.08 7.27 -6.12
N THR A 159 3.93 7.85 -6.47
CA THR A 159 3.84 9.11 -7.24
C THR A 159 3.32 10.28 -6.42
N MET A 160 3.11 10.09 -5.13
CA MET A 160 2.69 11.19 -4.27
C MET A 160 3.75 12.28 -4.25
N THR A 161 3.32 13.54 -4.14
CA THR A 161 4.22 14.70 -4.04
C THR A 161 4.80 14.87 -2.64
N TYR A 162 4.24 14.17 -1.69
CA TYR A 162 4.71 14.14 -0.30
C TYR A 162 6.03 13.37 -0.19
N PRO A 163 6.92 13.76 0.72
CA PRO A 163 8.15 13.02 0.97
C PRO A 163 7.86 11.60 1.45
N MET A 164 8.84 10.72 1.25
CA MET A 164 8.82 9.38 1.82
C MET A 164 10.14 9.09 2.52
N GLU A 165 10.11 8.30 3.58
CA GLU A 165 11.30 7.79 4.25
C GLU A 165 11.47 6.31 3.95
N ILE A 166 12.68 5.93 3.54
CA ILE A 166 13.05 4.53 3.38
C ILE A 166 13.90 4.11 4.56
N THR A 167 13.49 3.05 5.22
CA THR A 167 14.29 2.37 6.25
C THR A 167 14.50 0.91 5.87
N MET A 168 15.64 0.37 6.25
CA MET A 168 16.06 -0.98 5.89
C MET A 168 16.27 -1.83 7.14
N GLY A 169 15.49 -2.89 7.27
CA GLY A 169 15.68 -3.94 8.25
C GLY A 169 16.46 -5.13 7.66
N PRO A 170 16.75 -6.15 8.48
CA PRO A 170 17.44 -7.35 8.02
C PRO A 170 16.60 -8.20 7.06
N ASP A 171 15.28 -8.09 7.12
CA ASP A 171 14.31 -8.93 6.43
C ASP A 171 13.37 -8.16 5.50
N ARG A 172 13.46 -6.82 5.48
CA ARG A 172 12.55 -5.97 4.70
C ARG A 172 13.08 -4.57 4.45
N VAL A 173 12.56 -3.96 3.41
CA VAL A 173 12.62 -2.52 3.17
C VAL A 173 11.25 -1.93 3.50
N MET A 174 11.21 -0.89 4.29
CA MET A 174 10.01 -0.14 4.63
C MET A 174 10.05 1.23 3.96
N ILE A 175 8.96 1.59 3.32
CA ILE A 175 8.73 2.90 2.72
C ILE A 175 7.58 3.53 3.49
N TYR A 176 7.90 4.53 4.28
CA TYR A 176 6.94 5.37 4.98
C TYR A 176 6.65 6.59 4.11
N ALA A 177 5.42 6.78 3.71
CA ALA A 177 4.97 7.98 3.01
C ALA A 177 4.34 8.94 4.01
N GLU A 178 4.74 10.21 3.96
CA GLU A 178 4.17 11.26 4.83
C GLU A 178 2.66 11.39 4.62
N TRP A 179 2.16 11.18 3.39
CA TRP A 179 0.73 11.15 3.13
C TRP A 179 0.02 10.10 3.98
N ASP A 180 -0.81 10.58 4.90
CA ASP A 180 -1.67 9.77 5.78
C ASP A 180 -0.90 8.66 6.50
N GLU A 181 0.38 8.91 6.79
CA GLU A 181 1.30 8.02 7.53
C GLU A 181 1.33 6.57 6.99
N GLN A 182 1.26 6.43 5.67
CA GLN A 182 1.16 5.12 5.05
C GLN A 182 2.50 4.39 5.02
N VAL A 183 2.46 3.09 5.33
CA VAL A 183 3.65 2.23 5.31
C VAL A 183 3.50 1.12 4.27
N ARG A 184 4.45 1.06 3.35
CA ARG A 184 4.64 -0.07 2.44
C ARG A 184 5.82 -0.93 2.91
N ARG A 185 5.65 -2.26 2.89
CA ARG A 185 6.67 -3.23 3.30
C ARG A 185 7.03 -4.10 2.13
N ILE A 186 8.33 -4.16 1.77
CA ILE A 186 8.88 -5.07 0.77
C ILE A 186 9.72 -6.10 1.54
N PHE A 187 9.25 -7.33 1.66
CA PHE A 187 9.96 -8.37 2.38
C PHE A 187 11.11 -8.92 1.54
N THR A 188 12.30 -9.01 2.14
CA THR A 188 13.54 -9.43 1.46
C THR A 188 14.17 -10.68 2.08
N ASP A 189 13.41 -11.42 2.89
CA ASP A 189 13.81 -12.62 3.60
C ASP A 189 13.60 -13.91 2.79
N GLY A 190 13.23 -13.79 1.53
CA GLY A 190 13.02 -14.95 0.64
C GLY A 190 11.66 -15.63 0.78
N ARG A 191 10.73 -15.04 1.54
CA ARG A 191 9.35 -15.57 1.59
C ARG A 191 8.66 -15.48 0.24
N PRO A 192 7.74 -16.43 -0.08
CA PRO A 192 6.91 -16.32 -1.26
C PRO A 192 5.83 -15.25 -1.07
N LEU A 193 5.34 -14.70 -2.18
CA LEU A 193 4.07 -13.97 -2.18
C LEU A 193 2.90 -14.96 -1.96
N PRO A 194 1.84 -14.58 -1.23
CA PRO A 194 0.64 -15.40 -1.07
C PRO A 194 -0.05 -15.61 -2.43
N VAL A 195 -0.56 -16.82 -2.69
CA VAL A 195 -1.18 -17.16 -3.98
C VAL A 195 -2.50 -16.41 -4.19
N ASP A 196 -3.24 -16.17 -3.12
CA ASP A 196 -4.54 -15.48 -3.13
C ASP A 196 -4.61 -14.52 -1.93
N PRO A 197 -3.96 -13.35 -2.03
CA PRO A 197 -3.97 -12.37 -0.95
C PRO A 197 -5.31 -11.64 -0.85
N ASP A 198 -5.72 -11.31 0.35
CA ASP A 198 -6.78 -10.34 0.57
C ASP A 198 -6.37 -8.98 -0.02
N PRO A 199 -7.20 -8.33 -0.86
CA PRO A 199 -6.84 -7.06 -1.46
C PRO A 199 -6.66 -5.95 -0.42
N THR A 200 -5.49 -5.30 -0.43
CA THR A 200 -5.18 -4.15 0.41
C THR A 200 -4.80 -2.94 -0.45
N PHE A 201 -4.70 -1.76 0.17
CA PHE A 201 -4.28 -0.55 -0.56
C PHE A 201 -2.89 -0.72 -1.18
N ASN A 202 -1.94 -1.26 -0.43
CA ASN A 202 -0.55 -1.41 -0.89
C ASN A 202 -0.24 -2.81 -1.43
N GLY A 203 -1.19 -3.76 -1.34
CA GLY A 203 -0.96 -5.15 -1.72
C GLY A 203 0.09 -5.83 -0.85
N GLU A 204 0.56 -6.98 -1.32
CA GLU A 204 1.68 -7.73 -0.75
C GLU A 204 2.91 -7.53 -1.63
N SER A 205 4.07 -7.34 -1.01
CA SER A 205 5.33 -7.09 -1.73
C SER A 205 6.45 -7.96 -1.19
N VAL A 206 7.17 -8.63 -2.10
CA VAL A 206 8.45 -9.28 -1.81
C VAL A 206 9.52 -8.73 -2.72
N GLY A 207 10.77 -8.82 -2.30
CA GLY A 207 11.89 -8.36 -3.10
C GLY A 207 13.16 -9.15 -2.80
N HIS A 208 14.14 -8.95 -3.66
CA HIS A 208 15.50 -9.47 -3.48
C HIS A 208 16.51 -8.52 -4.14
N TRP A 209 17.77 -8.69 -3.79
CA TRP A 209 18.84 -7.87 -4.33
C TRP A 209 19.56 -8.56 -5.48
N GLU A 210 19.60 -7.90 -6.64
CA GLU A 210 20.48 -8.26 -7.75
C GLU A 210 21.52 -7.16 -7.96
N GLY A 211 22.77 -7.44 -7.64
CA GLY A 211 23.79 -6.39 -7.62
C GLY A 211 23.38 -5.23 -6.71
N ASN A 212 23.25 -4.04 -7.25
CA ASN A 212 22.82 -2.83 -6.52
C ASN A 212 21.34 -2.50 -6.71
N PHE A 213 20.56 -3.38 -7.29
CA PHE A 213 19.14 -3.18 -7.55
C PHE A 213 18.31 -3.98 -6.56
N LEU A 214 17.36 -3.31 -5.91
CA LEU A 214 16.26 -3.98 -5.24
C LEU A 214 15.20 -4.28 -6.29
N LEU A 215 14.97 -5.55 -6.56
CA LEU A 215 13.88 -6.02 -7.40
C LEU A 215 12.70 -6.37 -6.52
N ALA A 216 11.55 -5.76 -6.77
CA ALA A 216 10.33 -6.02 -6.00
C ALA A 216 9.20 -6.47 -6.90
N THR A 217 8.37 -7.39 -6.40
CA THR A 217 7.13 -7.83 -7.01
C THR A 217 5.99 -7.60 -6.04
N SER A 218 4.91 -6.98 -6.53
CA SER A 218 3.75 -6.63 -5.70
C SER A 218 2.45 -6.93 -6.44
N TYR A 219 1.45 -7.44 -5.73
CA TYR A 219 0.08 -7.63 -6.22
C TYR A 219 -0.93 -7.73 -5.07
N GLY A 220 -2.19 -8.00 -5.37
CA GLY A 220 -3.25 -7.98 -4.37
C GLY A 220 -3.69 -6.56 -4.02
N PHE A 221 -3.72 -5.68 -5.02
CA PHE A 221 -4.16 -4.30 -4.84
C PHE A 221 -5.68 -4.20 -4.86
N ARG A 222 -6.23 -3.33 -4.03
CA ARG A 222 -7.64 -2.98 -4.11
C ARG A 222 -8.00 -2.41 -5.49
N LEU A 223 -9.19 -2.75 -5.97
CA LEU A 223 -9.69 -2.29 -7.26
C LEU A 223 -9.96 -0.78 -7.30
N ASP A 224 -10.35 -0.20 -6.17
CA ASP A 224 -10.67 1.22 -5.99
C ASP A 224 -9.43 2.13 -5.84
N THR A 225 -8.24 1.65 -6.19
CA THR A 225 -7.01 2.44 -6.26
C THR A 225 -6.58 2.66 -7.69
N ASN A 226 -5.93 3.78 -7.97
CA ASN A 226 -5.51 4.19 -9.32
C ASN A 226 -4.00 4.03 -9.52
N MET A 227 -3.54 4.05 -10.77
CA MET A 227 -2.11 4.02 -11.09
C MET A 227 -1.42 5.34 -10.77
N GLU A 228 -2.15 6.46 -10.81
CA GLU A 228 -1.67 7.81 -10.51
C GLU A 228 -2.84 8.78 -10.30
N ALA A 229 -2.54 10.07 -10.01
CA ALA A 229 -3.52 11.07 -9.58
C ALA A 229 -4.58 11.47 -10.60
N SER A 230 -4.36 11.21 -11.90
CA SER A 230 -5.35 11.54 -12.94
C SER A 230 -6.55 10.58 -12.97
N GLY A 231 -6.59 9.59 -12.08
CA GLY A 231 -7.61 8.55 -12.09
C GLY A 231 -7.34 7.44 -13.11
N LEU A 232 -6.07 7.26 -13.51
CA LEU A 232 -5.65 6.20 -14.43
C LEU A 232 -5.96 4.81 -13.84
N PRO A 233 -6.91 4.05 -14.41
CA PRO A 233 -7.42 2.84 -13.79
C PRO A 233 -6.52 1.62 -14.00
N LYS A 234 -6.55 0.69 -13.05
CA LYS A 234 -6.00 -0.67 -13.14
C LYS A 234 -7.06 -1.69 -12.78
N SER A 235 -6.79 -2.97 -13.02
CA SER A 235 -7.63 -4.07 -12.54
C SER A 235 -7.11 -4.69 -11.24
N ASP A 236 -7.89 -5.63 -10.70
CA ASP A 236 -7.47 -6.47 -9.57
C ASP A 236 -6.45 -7.56 -9.96
N LYS A 237 -6.15 -7.69 -11.26
CA LYS A 237 -5.15 -8.61 -11.82
C LYS A 237 -3.79 -7.94 -12.05
N ALA A 238 -3.66 -6.69 -11.63
CA ALA A 238 -2.44 -5.93 -11.78
C ALA A 238 -1.28 -6.52 -10.94
N ILE A 239 -0.13 -6.68 -11.58
CA ILE A 239 1.12 -7.07 -10.94
C ILE A 239 2.14 -5.98 -11.21
N ALA A 240 2.75 -5.45 -10.15
CA ALA A 240 3.80 -4.46 -10.23
C ALA A 240 5.17 -5.13 -10.08
N TYR A 241 6.08 -4.79 -10.97
CA TYR A 241 7.50 -5.14 -10.89
C TYR A 241 8.29 -3.85 -10.80
N GLU A 242 9.19 -3.76 -9.84
CA GLU A 242 10.00 -2.58 -9.61
C GLU A 242 11.48 -2.93 -9.58
N ARG A 243 12.27 -2.02 -10.09
CA ARG A 243 13.72 -2.00 -9.96
C ARG A 243 14.11 -0.68 -9.33
N ILE A 244 14.52 -0.74 -8.05
CA ILE A 244 14.81 0.43 -7.23
C ILE A 244 16.31 0.48 -6.95
N TRP A 245 16.96 1.63 -7.19
CA TRP A 245 18.42 1.77 -6.99
C TRP A 245 18.86 3.22 -6.78
N LEU A 246 20.03 3.40 -6.19
CA LEU A 246 20.72 4.67 -6.15
C LEU A 246 21.48 4.90 -7.47
N ALA A 247 21.11 5.90 -8.24
CA ALA A 247 21.87 6.35 -9.40
C ALA A 247 23.16 7.07 -8.96
N ASP A 248 23.06 7.89 -7.93
CA ASP A 248 24.13 8.52 -7.16
C ASP A 248 23.70 8.59 -5.68
N ASP A 249 24.47 9.25 -4.81
CA ASP A 249 24.18 9.30 -3.37
C ASP A 249 22.87 10.04 -3.05
N ASP A 250 22.47 10.97 -3.93
CA ASP A 250 21.31 11.84 -3.71
C ASP A 250 20.15 11.57 -4.69
N THR A 251 20.29 10.56 -5.55
CA THR A 251 19.29 10.23 -6.56
C THR A 251 18.86 8.78 -6.44
N LEU A 252 17.61 8.57 -6.01
CA LEU A 252 16.93 7.28 -6.06
C LEU A 252 16.11 7.19 -7.35
N ARG A 253 16.18 6.05 -8.01
CA ARG A 253 15.35 5.71 -9.16
C ARG A 253 14.49 4.49 -8.87
N ASP A 254 13.27 4.53 -9.36
CA ASP A 254 12.34 3.42 -9.36
C ASP A 254 11.83 3.25 -10.80
N GLU A 255 12.28 2.18 -11.46
CA GLU A 255 11.72 1.72 -12.72
C GLU A 255 10.60 0.77 -12.43
N PHE A 256 9.39 1.23 -12.70
CA PHE A 256 8.15 0.55 -12.39
C PHE A 256 7.54 -0.04 -13.66
N THR A 257 7.23 -1.33 -13.66
CA THR A 257 6.52 -2.01 -14.75
C THR A 257 5.24 -2.61 -14.23
N LEU A 258 4.11 -2.20 -14.80
CA LEU A 258 2.81 -2.80 -14.52
C LEU A 258 2.46 -3.82 -15.60
N VAL A 259 2.13 -5.02 -15.18
CA VAL A 259 1.51 -6.07 -15.99
C VAL A 259 0.07 -6.22 -15.53
N ASP A 260 -0.86 -5.90 -16.40
CA ASP A 260 -2.29 -5.99 -16.10
C ASP A 260 -3.01 -6.50 -17.36
N PRO A 261 -3.30 -7.81 -17.47
CA PRO A 261 -3.85 -8.40 -18.67
C PRO A 261 -5.29 -7.97 -18.98
N VAL A 262 -5.97 -7.32 -18.04
CA VAL A 262 -7.33 -6.81 -18.18
C VAL A 262 -7.34 -5.34 -18.58
N ALA A 263 -6.50 -4.52 -17.92
CA ALA A 263 -6.47 -3.09 -18.16
C ALA A 263 -5.50 -2.67 -19.27
N LEU A 264 -4.43 -3.45 -19.52
CA LEU A 264 -3.37 -3.10 -20.46
C LEU A 264 -3.26 -4.12 -21.61
N VAL A 265 -3.00 -3.64 -22.84
CA VAL A 265 -2.73 -4.51 -23.99
C VAL A 265 -1.30 -5.07 -24.02
N LYS A 266 -0.40 -4.48 -23.24
CA LYS A 266 1.00 -4.90 -23.03
C LYS A 266 1.53 -4.30 -21.72
N PRO A 267 2.63 -4.84 -21.15
CA PRO A 267 3.28 -4.23 -19.98
C PRO A 267 3.58 -2.75 -20.20
N TRP A 268 3.40 -1.96 -19.13
CA TRP A 268 3.65 -0.53 -19.11
C TRP A 268 4.79 -0.21 -18.16
N THR A 269 5.89 0.34 -18.70
CA THR A 269 7.07 0.69 -17.92
C THR A 269 7.25 2.21 -17.85
N VAL A 270 7.49 2.72 -16.67
CA VAL A 270 7.72 4.13 -16.35
C VAL A 270 8.84 4.24 -15.33
N THR A 271 9.38 5.45 -15.14
CA THR A 271 10.45 5.68 -14.17
C THR A 271 10.12 6.85 -13.27
N LYS A 272 10.22 6.64 -11.97
CA LYS A 272 10.14 7.71 -10.98
C LYS A 272 11.54 8.05 -10.49
N ILE A 273 11.78 9.34 -10.27
CA ILE A 273 13.03 9.85 -9.72
C ILE A 273 12.73 10.58 -8.42
N TYR A 274 13.56 10.35 -7.44
CA TYR A 274 13.51 11.04 -6.16
C TYR A 274 14.87 11.66 -5.85
N ARG A 275 14.83 12.79 -5.16
CA ARG A 275 16.03 13.44 -4.62
C ARG A 275 16.04 13.28 -3.11
N ARG A 276 17.24 13.05 -2.58
CA ARG A 276 17.46 13.02 -1.14
C ARG A 276 17.10 14.37 -0.54
N ALA A 277 16.38 14.35 0.57
CA ALA A 277 16.05 15.55 1.32
C ALA A 277 17.31 16.14 1.98
N PRO A 278 17.33 17.46 2.25
CA PRO A 278 18.38 18.08 3.04
C PRO A 278 18.57 17.42 4.42
N PRO A 279 19.78 17.51 5.02
CA PRO A 279 20.07 16.83 6.29
C PRO A 279 19.20 17.25 7.48
N ASP A 280 18.65 18.45 7.45
CA ASP A 280 17.77 19.04 8.46
C ASP A 280 16.28 18.85 8.17
N PHE A 281 15.96 18.18 7.05
CA PHE A 281 14.59 17.95 6.64
C PHE A 281 13.89 16.99 7.61
N LYS A 282 12.64 17.29 7.93
CA LYS A 282 11.78 16.46 8.77
C LYS A 282 10.52 16.09 8.01
N LEU A 283 10.07 14.85 8.20
CA LEU A 283 8.72 14.48 7.85
C LEU A 283 7.77 15.08 8.89
N GLU A 284 6.70 15.69 8.41
CA GLU A 284 5.67 16.22 9.29
C GLU A 284 4.52 15.20 9.42
N PRO A 285 3.90 15.08 10.58
CA PRO A 285 2.69 14.29 10.71
C PRO A 285 1.61 14.83 9.77
N TYR A 286 1.14 14.01 8.85
CA TYR A 286 0.07 14.36 7.94
C TYR A 286 -1.06 13.33 8.00
N VAL A 287 -2.15 13.71 8.65
CA VAL A 287 -3.38 12.93 8.71
C VAL A 287 -4.45 13.70 7.94
N CYS A 288 -4.88 13.14 6.83
CA CYS A 288 -5.82 13.80 5.90
C CYS A 288 -7.11 14.22 6.62
N LEU A 289 -7.63 13.40 7.53
CA LEU A 289 -8.87 13.68 8.25
C LEU A 289 -8.77 14.87 9.22
N GLU A 290 -7.61 15.11 9.82
CA GLU A 290 -7.43 16.21 10.78
C GLU A 290 -7.59 17.59 10.13
N ASN A 291 -7.20 17.73 8.88
CA ASN A 291 -7.30 18.97 8.12
C ASN A 291 -8.39 18.94 7.04
N ASN A 292 -9.16 17.86 7.00
CA ASN A 292 -10.22 17.72 6.02
C ASN A 292 -11.40 18.62 6.39
N ARG A 293 -11.61 19.66 5.59
CA ARG A 293 -12.73 20.60 5.71
C ARG A 293 -13.90 20.25 4.79
N ASN A 294 -13.85 19.10 4.16
CA ASN A 294 -14.92 18.62 3.30
C ASN A 294 -16.14 18.22 4.15
N PRO A 295 -17.37 18.60 3.74
CA PRO A 295 -18.57 18.22 4.47
C PRO A 295 -18.74 16.70 4.51
N ILE A 296 -19.30 16.22 5.60
CA ILE A 296 -19.71 14.80 5.70
C ILE A 296 -21.17 14.73 5.22
N ALA A 297 -21.44 13.86 4.26
CA ALA A 297 -22.79 13.57 3.80
C ALA A 297 -23.59 12.78 4.86
N PRO A 298 -24.93 12.75 4.79
CA PRO A 298 -25.76 12.02 5.74
C PRO A 298 -25.51 10.52 5.82
N ASP A 299 -24.91 9.94 4.77
CA ASP A 299 -24.50 8.52 4.71
C ASP A 299 -23.10 8.27 5.31
N GLY A 300 -22.46 9.30 5.85
CA GLY A 300 -21.11 9.23 6.43
C GLY A 300 -19.98 9.38 5.41
N SER A 301 -20.27 9.53 4.11
CA SER A 301 -19.25 9.76 3.10
C SER A 301 -18.71 11.20 3.16
N ILE A 302 -17.44 11.38 2.78
CA ILE A 302 -16.83 12.70 2.70
C ILE A 302 -17.13 13.30 1.32
N GLN A 303 -17.75 14.48 1.31
CA GLN A 303 -18.01 15.23 0.09
C GLN A 303 -16.76 16.01 -0.31
N VAL A 304 -16.34 15.88 -1.57
CA VAL A 304 -15.19 16.62 -2.08
C VAL A 304 -15.62 18.01 -2.52
N ILE A 305 -14.98 19.05 -1.96
CA ILE A 305 -15.18 20.44 -2.37
C ILE A 305 -14.09 20.79 -3.40
N LEU A 306 -14.41 20.78 -4.68
CA LEU A 306 -13.47 21.08 -5.76
C LEU A 306 -13.49 22.56 -6.22
N GLN A 307 -14.30 23.42 -5.61
CA GLN A 307 -14.39 24.85 -5.98
C GLN A 307 -14.00 25.78 -4.83
N SER A 308 -13.28 26.83 -5.15
CA SER A 308 -13.05 27.95 -4.25
C SER A 308 -14.39 28.61 -3.92
N GLY A 309 -14.95 28.35 -2.75
CA GLY A 309 -16.24 28.85 -2.32
C GLY A 309 -17.09 27.85 -1.53
N GLY A 310 -16.62 26.65 -1.34
CA GLY A 310 -17.13 25.72 -0.33
C GLY A 310 -18.49 25.10 -0.61
N LYS A 311 -18.96 25.08 -1.85
CA LYS A 311 -20.20 24.36 -2.20
C LYS A 311 -19.85 22.97 -2.76
N PRO A 312 -20.42 21.90 -2.19
CA PRO A 312 -20.26 20.55 -2.75
C PRO A 312 -20.75 20.50 -4.19
N VAL A 313 -20.03 19.81 -5.05
CA VAL A 313 -20.52 19.45 -6.39
C VAL A 313 -21.58 18.37 -6.18
N LYS A 314 -22.81 18.59 -6.64
CA LYS A 314 -23.91 17.62 -6.61
C LYS A 314 -23.73 16.57 -7.69
#